data_5b8a0f6fe7dfa442ce2abf4a1b1e5577
#
_entry.id   5b8a0f6fe7dfa442ce2abf4a1b1e5577
#
_cell.length_a   1.000
_cell.length_b   1.000
_cell.length_c   1.000
_cell.angle_alpha   90.00
_cell.angle_beta   90.00
_cell.angle_gamma   90.00
#
_symmetry.space_group_name_H-M   'P 1'
#
loop_
_entity.id
_entity.type
_entity.pdbx_description
1 polymer ?
#
loop_
_entity_poly.entity_id
_entity_poly.type
_entity_poly.pdbx_seq_one_letter_code
_entity_poly.pdbx_strand_id
1 'polypeptide(L)'
;MEKKDIASYSFEELQEEMLSIGEKGFRSKQIYSWIHEKLADDFEEMTNLPKSLRQKLETEYEIRRVEMEKRQISKIDGTNKFLFCLKDGNMVESVLMKYKHGNSVCISSQVGCRMGCRFCASTLDGLERNLTPSEMLRQVYQIQKITGERVSNIVIMGTGEPLDNYDNFLKFIYMVSDEHGLNISQRNITASTCGIVPNIRRLAEEKLQITLALSLHGSNQEKRKSLMPVANKYELQEVLEACDYYFRKTGRRITFEYSLVHGVNDTPEDAKELMGILKDRNCHLNLIPVNPIKERNYEKPDKKSAENFKNKLEKNGINVTIRREMGRDINGACGQLRNDAMREEREESGE
;
A
#
# COMPACT_ATOMS: atom_id res chain seq x y z
N MET A 1 -6.19 -28.89 -13.38
CA MET A 1 -6.80 -27.96 -12.42
C MET A 1 -5.71 -26.98 -11.97
N GLU A 2 -6.04 -25.73 -11.81
CA GLU A 2 -5.12 -24.73 -11.24
C GLU A 2 -4.82 -25.09 -9.78
N LYS A 3 -3.54 -25.03 -9.37
CA LYS A 3 -3.16 -25.33 -8.00
C LYS A 3 -3.61 -24.20 -7.08
N LYS A 4 -3.98 -24.54 -5.86
CA LYS A 4 -4.36 -23.57 -4.83
C LYS A 4 -3.12 -22.84 -4.30
N ASP A 5 -3.17 -21.53 -4.18
CA ASP A 5 -2.09 -20.74 -3.59
C ASP A 5 -2.12 -20.87 -2.06
N ILE A 6 -1.30 -21.79 -1.54
CA ILE A 6 -1.25 -22.09 -0.10
C ILE A 6 -0.70 -20.90 0.74
N ALA A 7 0.08 -20.02 0.14
CA ALA A 7 0.63 -18.85 0.81
C ALA A 7 -0.41 -17.72 1.04
N SER A 8 -1.61 -17.86 0.44
CA SER A 8 -2.75 -16.96 0.69
C SER A 8 -3.66 -17.43 1.82
N TYR A 9 -3.42 -18.58 2.44
CA TYR A 9 -4.22 -19.06 3.57
C TYR A 9 -3.79 -18.40 4.88
N SER A 10 -4.77 -17.96 5.70
CA SER A 10 -4.48 -17.62 7.09
C SER A 10 -4.03 -18.86 7.87
N PHE A 11 -3.52 -18.68 9.08
CA PHE A 11 -3.09 -19.81 9.90
C PHE A 11 -4.27 -20.76 10.17
N GLU A 12 -5.46 -20.24 10.47
CA GLU A 12 -6.67 -21.00 10.73
C GLU A 12 -7.15 -21.75 9.47
N GLU A 13 -7.22 -21.05 8.34
CA GLU A 13 -7.59 -21.66 7.06
C GLU A 13 -6.61 -22.79 6.65
N LEU A 14 -5.30 -22.57 6.86
CA LEU A 14 -4.31 -23.60 6.60
C LEU A 14 -4.47 -24.79 7.53
N GLN A 15 -4.88 -24.56 8.79
CA GLN A 15 -5.14 -25.64 9.73
C GLN A 15 -6.34 -26.50 9.30
N GLU A 16 -7.43 -25.85 8.88
CA GLU A 16 -8.61 -26.54 8.35
C GLU A 16 -8.29 -27.33 7.08
N GLU A 17 -7.51 -26.72 6.17
CA GLU A 17 -7.09 -27.35 4.92
C GLU A 17 -6.20 -28.58 5.18
N MET A 18 -5.24 -28.51 6.10
CA MET A 18 -4.41 -29.68 6.45
C MET A 18 -5.23 -30.80 7.08
N LEU A 19 -6.19 -30.50 7.92
CA LEU A 19 -7.10 -31.50 8.49
C LEU A 19 -7.97 -32.14 7.39
N SER A 20 -8.45 -31.36 6.42
CA SER A 20 -9.28 -31.85 5.32
C SER A 20 -8.59 -32.89 4.43
N ILE A 21 -7.26 -32.76 4.26
CA ILE A 21 -6.43 -33.70 3.49
C ILE A 21 -5.89 -34.85 4.35
N GLY A 22 -6.32 -34.98 5.63
CA GLY A 22 -5.96 -36.07 6.55
C GLY A 22 -4.62 -35.86 7.27
N GLU A 23 -4.07 -34.65 7.24
CA GLU A 23 -2.85 -34.31 7.97
C GLU A 23 -3.15 -33.84 9.41
N LYS A 24 -2.15 -33.96 10.29
CA LYS A 24 -2.28 -33.51 11.68
C LYS A 24 -2.18 -31.99 11.78
N GLY A 25 -2.95 -31.37 12.67
CA GLY A 25 -3.03 -29.92 12.84
C GLY A 25 -1.68 -29.21 13.07
N PHE A 26 -0.68 -29.86 13.71
CA PHE A 26 0.63 -29.25 13.89
C PHE A 26 1.42 -29.07 12.58
N ARG A 27 1.02 -29.75 11.48
CA ARG A 27 1.63 -29.57 10.16
C ARG A 27 1.35 -28.19 9.58
N SER A 28 0.18 -27.63 9.87
CA SER A 28 -0.14 -26.25 9.46
C SER A 28 0.87 -25.25 10.06
N LYS A 29 1.20 -25.40 11.34
CA LYS A 29 2.21 -24.53 11.98
C LYS A 29 3.59 -24.66 11.33
N GLN A 30 4.00 -25.87 10.96
CA GLN A 30 5.27 -26.08 10.28
C GLN A 30 5.27 -25.41 8.89
N ILE A 31 4.22 -25.63 8.10
CA ILE A 31 4.10 -25.07 6.74
C ILE A 31 4.01 -23.55 6.83
N TYR A 32 3.17 -23.01 7.71
CA TYR A 32 2.98 -21.57 7.89
C TYR A 32 4.30 -20.87 8.28
N SER A 33 5.04 -21.42 9.25
CA SER A 33 6.35 -20.89 9.64
C SER A 33 7.36 -20.93 8.49
N TRP A 34 7.37 -21.99 7.66
CA TRP A 34 8.23 -22.01 6.49
C TRP A 34 7.92 -20.92 5.49
N ILE A 35 6.63 -20.70 5.19
CA ILE A 35 6.20 -19.72 4.19
C ILE A 35 6.35 -18.28 4.72
N HIS A 36 5.87 -18.01 5.95
CA HIS A 36 5.63 -16.66 6.44
C HIS A 36 6.68 -16.12 7.44
N GLU A 37 7.54 -17.01 8.00
CA GLU A 37 8.63 -16.64 8.90
C GLU A 37 9.99 -16.86 8.23
N LYS A 38 10.20 -18.06 7.64
CA LYS A 38 11.45 -18.43 6.96
C LYS A 38 11.49 -18.01 5.49
N LEU A 39 10.35 -17.55 4.96
CA LEU A 39 10.18 -17.00 3.63
C LEU A 39 10.52 -17.99 2.49
N ALA A 40 10.17 -19.27 2.67
CA ALA A 40 10.39 -20.31 1.68
C ALA A 40 9.65 -20.01 0.37
N ASP A 41 10.27 -20.31 -0.75
CA ASP A 41 9.72 -20.15 -2.11
C ASP A 41 9.21 -21.45 -2.71
N ASP A 42 9.56 -22.61 -2.12
CA ASP A 42 9.06 -23.92 -2.53
C ASP A 42 8.96 -24.92 -1.38
N PHE A 43 8.27 -26.04 -1.63
CA PHE A 43 8.05 -27.08 -0.62
C PHE A 43 9.31 -27.90 -0.33
N GLU A 44 10.29 -27.94 -1.23
CA GLU A 44 11.54 -28.70 -1.01
C GLU A 44 12.38 -28.08 0.11
N GLU A 45 12.28 -26.77 0.32
CA GLU A 45 12.94 -26.09 1.44
C GLU A 45 12.42 -26.55 2.82
N MET A 46 11.20 -27.12 2.89
CA MET A 46 10.52 -27.49 4.13
C MET A 46 11.05 -28.80 4.70
N THR A 47 12.33 -28.84 5.05
CA THR A 47 13.08 -30.07 5.40
C THR A 47 12.58 -30.83 6.61
N ASN A 48 11.83 -30.20 7.53
CA ASN A 48 11.19 -30.84 8.67
C ASN A 48 9.83 -31.49 8.35
N LEU A 49 9.36 -31.41 7.09
CA LEU A 49 8.20 -32.15 6.62
C LEU A 49 8.62 -33.47 5.98
N PRO A 50 7.82 -34.56 6.14
CA PRO A 50 8.04 -35.80 5.41
C PRO A 50 8.07 -35.57 3.90
N LYS A 51 8.92 -36.29 3.18
CA LYS A 51 9.02 -36.19 1.72
C LYS A 51 7.67 -36.45 1.03
N SER A 52 6.91 -37.44 1.54
CA SER A 52 5.58 -37.77 1.03
C SER A 52 4.59 -36.60 1.15
N LEU A 53 4.64 -35.86 2.27
CA LEU A 53 3.78 -34.68 2.45
C LEU A 53 4.22 -33.54 1.49
N ARG A 54 5.50 -33.26 1.36
CA ARG A 54 6.02 -32.24 0.41
C ARG A 54 5.55 -32.53 -1.02
N GLN A 55 5.66 -33.79 -1.47
CA GLN A 55 5.19 -34.21 -2.79
C GLN A 55 3.67 -34.07 -2.95
N LYS A 56 2.89 -34.39 -1.90
CA LYS A 56 1.44 -34.19 -1.90
C LYS A 56 1.08 -32.71 -2.01
N LEU A 57 1.74 -31.87 -1.22
CA LEU A 57 1.56 -30.41 -1.29
C LEU A 57 1.92 -29.85 -2.65
N GLU A 58 3.02 -30.29 -3.24
CA GLU A 58 3.45 -29.84 -4.56
C GLU A 58 2.47 -30.26 -5.67
N THR A 59 1.74 -31.35 -5.50
CA THR A 59 0.74 -31.79 -6.47
C THR A 59 -0.51 -30.92 -6.48
N GLU A 60 -1.03 -30.53 -5.31
CA GLU A 60 -2.33 -29.86 -5.13
C GLU A 60 -2.20 -28.34 -4.93
N TYR A 61 -1.07 -27.89 -4.41
CA TYR A 61 -0.82 -26.50 -4.04
C TYR A 61 0.38 -25.91 -4.77
N GLU A 62 0.44 -24.60 -4.74
CA GLU A 62 1.59 -23.82 -5.13
C GLU A 62 1.91 -22.75 -4.08
N ILE A 63 3.15 -22.32 -4.06
CA ILE A 63 3.57 -21.09 -3.40
C ILE A 63 3.82 -20.11 -4.53
N ARG A 64 2.86 -19.18 -4.74
CA ARG A 64 2.99 -18.17 -5.82
C ARG A 64 4.25 -17.37 -5.62
N ARG A 65 5.10 -17.36 -6.64
CA ARG A 65 6.34 -16.59 -6.65
C ARG A 65 6.08 -15.19 -7.11
N VAL A 66 6.85 -14.26 -6.56
CA VAL A 66 6.97 -12.89 -7.02
C VAL A 66 8.45 -12.69 -7.27
N GLU A 67 8.84 -12.55 -8.53
CA GLU A 67 10.23 -12.52 -8.96
C GLU A 67 10.71 -11.08 -9.16
N MET A 68 11.93 -10.78 -8.74
CA MET A 68 12.51 -9.45 -8.94
C MET A 68 13.04 -9.33 -10.38
N GLU A 69 12.37 -8.50 -11.16
CA GLU A 69 12.80 -8.16 -12.53
C GLU A 69 13.88 -7.06 -12.51
N LYS A 70 13.65 -6.02 -11.71
CA LYS A 70 14.56 -4.87 -11.67
C LYS A 70 14.68 -4.29 -10.27
N ARG A 71 15.88 -3.85 -9.92
CA ARG A 71 16.14 -3.09 -8.70
C ARG A 71 16.89 -1.81 -9.03
N GLN A 72 16.38 -0.68 -8.55
CA GLN A 72 17.03 0.63 -8.66
C GLN A 72 17.35 1.15 -7.26
N ILE A 73 18.54 1.71 -7.06
CA ILE A 73 18.99 2.23 -5.78
C ILE A 73 19.28 3.72 -5.94
N SER A 74 18.58 4.54 -5.16
CA SER A 74 18.82 5.99 -5.13
C SER A 74 20.23 6.30 -4.65
N LYS A 75 20.93 7.11 -5.42
CA LYS A 75 22.26 7.65 -5.05
C LYS A 75 22.13 8.79 -4.04
N ILE A 76 20.94 9.35 -3.87
CA ILE A 76 20.67 10.50 -3.00
C ILE A 76 20.44 10.06 -1.56
N ASP A 77 19.65 9.00 -1.34
CA ASP A 77 19.14 8.64 -0.01
C ASP A 77 19.11 7.13 0.27
N GLY A 78 19.59 6.30 -0.66
CA GLY A 78 19.64 4.86 -0.51
C GLY A 78 18.27 4.15 -0.61
N THR A 79 17.21 4.86 -1.01
CA THR A 79 15.92 4.26 -1.32
C THR A 79 16.06 3.22 -2.41
N ASN A 80 15.39 2.08 -2.27
CA ASN A 80 15.41 1.03 -3.28
C ASN A 80 14.01 0.88 -3.88
N LYS A 81 13.90 0.97 -5.21
CA LYS A 81 12.69 0.64 -5.95
C LYS A 81 12.86 -0.72 -6.61
N PHE A 82 11.89 -1.58 -6.41
CA PHE A 82 11.84 -2.93 -6.97
C PHE A 82 10.69 -3.02 -7.97
N LEU A 83 10.94 -3.62 -9.10
CA LEU A 83 9.94 -4.11 -10.04
C LEU A 83 9.85 -5.61 -9.87
N PHE A 84 8.66 -6.10 -9.57
CA PHE A 84 8.37 -7.50 -9.38
C PHE A 84 7.46 -8.03 -10.48
N CYS A 85 7.81 -9.17 -11.06
CA CYS A 85 6.99 -9.94 -11.98
C CYS A 85 6.13 -10.93 -11.19
N LEU A 86 4.84 -10.97 -11.47
CA LEU A 86 3.87 -11.91 -10.93
C LEU A 86 3.74 -13.13 -11.85
N LYS A 87 3.12 -14.22 -11.35
CA LYS A 87 2.97 -15.47 -12.08
C LYS A 87 2.27 -15.32 -13.44
N ASP A 88 1.38 -14.38 -13.59
CA ASP A 88 0.63 -14.11 -14.82
C ASP A 88 1.32 -13.12 -15.77
N GLY A 89 2.57 -12.76 -15.50
CA GLY A 89 3.35 -11.80 -16.27
C GLY A 89 3.09 -10.34 -15.91
N ASN A 90 2.07 -10.05 -15.07
CA ASN A 90 1.85 -8.70 -14.58
C ASN A 90 2.99 -8.25 -13.68
N MET A 91 3.23 -6.94 -13.65
CA MET A 91 4.30 -6.35 -12.84
C MET A 91 3.76 -5.39 -11.79
N VAL A 92 4.41 -5.35 -10.64
CA VAL A 92 4.13 -4.40 -9.56
C VAL A 92 5.40 -3.80 -9.00
N GLU A 93 5.32 -2.56 -8.53
CA GLU A 93 6.45 -1.86 -7.94
C GLU A 93 6.31 -1.78 -6.43
N SER A 94 7.44 -1.88 -5.74
CA SER A 94 7.57 -1.67 -4.30
C SER A 94 8.80 -0.82 -3.99
N VAL A 95 8.77 -0.09 -2.87
CA VAL A 95 9.85 0.81 -2.49
C VAL A 95 10.28 0.56 -1.05
N LEU A 96 11.56 0.27 -0.85
CA LEU A 96 12.19 0.21 0.47
C LEU A 96 12.83 1.55 0.79
N MET A 97 12.35 2.15 1.85
CA MET A 97 12.85 3.42 2.40
C MET A 97 13.54 3.18 3.74
N LYS A 98 14.75 3.71 3.89
CA LYS A 98 15.55 3.56 5.11
C LYS A 98 15.38 4.77 6.01
N TYR A 99 14.86 4.56 7.22
CA TYR A 99 14.73 5.59 8.24
C TYR A 99 15.51 5.22 9.49
N LYS A 100 15.82 6.21 10.32
CA LYS A 100 16.52 5.99 11.61
C LYS A 100 15.74 5.07 12.56
N HIS A 101 14.43 5.03 12.43
CA HIS A 101 13.52 4.22 13.26
C HIS A 101 13.17 2.85 12.63
N GLY A 102 13.86 2.46 11.56
CA GLY A 102 13.68 1.17 10.89
C GLY A 102 13.30 1.31 9.41
N ASN A 103 13.34 0.17 8.72
CA ASN A 103 13.02 0.12 7.30
C ASN A 103 11.51 0.13 7.07
N SER A 104 11.06 0.98 6.16
CA SER A 104 9.66 1.05 5.72
C SER A 104 9.55 0.57 4.28
N VAL A 105 8.61 -0.32 4.02
CA VAL A 105 8.30 -0.79 2.66
C VAL A 105 6.96 -0.22 2.22
N CYS A 106 6.97 0.41 1.04
CA CYS A 106 5.77 0.76 0.31
C CYS A 106 5.42 -0.38 -0.64
N ILE A 107 4.22 -0.95 -0.51
CA ILE A 107 3.73 -2.06 -1.32
C ILE A 107 2.52 -1.66 -2.15
N SER A 108 2.33 -2.37 -3.27
CA SER A 108 1.16 -2.29 -4.13
C SER A 108 0.07 -3.25 -3.66
N SER A 109 -1.20 -2.89 -3.90
CA SER A 109 -2.39 -3.70 -3.56
C SER A 109 -3.16 -4.19 -4.79
N GLN A 110 -2.88 -3.64 -5.96
CA GLN A 110 -3.51 -3.98 -7.23
C GLN A 110 -2.49 -3.90 -8.36
N VAL A 111 -2.78 -4.52 -9.48
CA VAL A 111 -2.15 -4.24 -10.79
C VAL A 111 -2.96 -3.15 -11.44
N GLY A 112 -2.39 -1.94 -11.58
CA GLY A 112 -3.11 -0.75 -11.99
C GLY A 112 -4.08 -0.21 -10.92
N CYS A 113 -4.89 0.82 -11.28
CA CYS A 113 -5.85 1.43 -10.36
C CYS A 113 -6.96 2.13 -11.13
N ARG A 114 -8.22 1.83 -10.81
CA ARG A 114 -9.38 2.44 -11.48
C ARG A 114 -9.87 3.76 -10.87
N MET A 115 -9.22 4.27 -9.83
CA MET A 115 -9.69 5.47 -9.13
C MET A 115 -9.50 6.76 -9.93
N GLY A 116 -8.59 6.78 -10.91
CA GLY A 116 -8.43 7.85 -11.87
C GLY A 116 -7.87 9.16 -11.30
N CYS A 117 -7.17 9.11 -10.15
CA CYS A 117 -6.54 10.31 -9.56
C CYS A 117 -5.60 10.97 -10.57
N ARG A 118 -5.85 12.25 -10.89
CA ARG A 118 -5.22 12.92 -12.04
C ARG A 118 -3.72 13.21 -11.85
N PHE A 119 -3.21 13.12 -10.65
CA PHE A 119 -1.79 13.31 -10.32
C PHE A 119 -1.01 11.99 -10.15
N CYS A 120 -1.66 10.85 -10.36
CA CYS A 120 -1.07 9.53 -10.06
C CYS A 120 -0.85 8.72 -11.34
N ALA A 121 0.38 8.26 -11.54
CA ALA A 121 0.76 7.41 -12.68
C ALA A 121 0.09 6.03 -12.67
N SER A 122 -0.18 5.47 -11.46
CA SER A 122 -0.81 4.15 -11.31
C SER A 122 -2.23 4.05 -11.89
N THR A 123 -2.84 5.19 -12.27
CA THR A 123 -4.21 5.23 -12.83
C THR A 123 -4.26 5.34 -14.34
N LEU A 124 -3.11 5.41 -15.01
CA LEU A 124 -3.04 5.71 -16.45
C LEU A 124 -3.64 4.57 -17.31
N ASP A 125 -3.39 3.33 -16.90
CA ASP A 125 -3.80 2.12 -17.64
C ASP A 125 -5.04 1.45 -17.00
N GLY A 126 -5.66 2.09 -16.01
CA GLY A 126 -6.81 1.53 -15.29
C GLY A 126 -6.44 0.42 -14.32
N LEU A 127 -7.41 -0.44 -14.02
CA LEU A 127 -7.27 -1.60 -13.13
C LEU A 127 -7.25 -2.88 -13.97
N GLU A 128 -6.18 -3.64 -13.90
CA GLU A 128 -6.11 -4.99 -14.47
C GLU A 128 -6.75 -5.99 -13.50
N ARG A 129 -6.21 -6.12 -12.29
CA ARG A 129 -6.74 -6.99 -11.25
C ARG A 129 -6.30 -6.63 -9.83
N ASN A 130 -6.97 -7.23 -8.87
CA ASN A 130 -6.57 -7.22 -7.47
C ASN A 130 -5.37 -8.15 -7.22
N LEU A 131 -4.48 -7.75 -6.29
CA LEU A 131 -3.46 -8.66 -5.76
C LEU A 131 -4.06 -9.56 -4.71
N THR A 132 -3.59 -10.81 -4.66
CA THR A 132 -3.92 -11.77 -3.60
C THR A 132 -3.16 -11.43 -2.31
N PRO A 133 -3.57 -11.96 -1.15
CA PRO A 133 -2.83 -11.75 0.09
C PRO A 133 -1.36 -12.19 -0.02
N SER A 134 -1.08 -13.32 -0.66
CA SER A 134 0.29 -13.80 -0.85
C SER A 134 1.11 -12.89 -1.75
N GLU A 135 0.56 -12.35 -2.83
CA GLU A 135 1.26 -11.41 -3.70
C GLU A 135 1.60 -10.09 -2.98
N MET A 136 0.74 -9.64 -2.06
CA MET A 136 1.05 -8.49 -1.19
C MET A 136 2.14 -8.84 -0.17
N LEU A 137 2.06 -10.00 0.49
CA LEU A 137 3.06 -10.49 1.44
C LEU A 137 4.43 -10.70 0.77
N ARG A 138 4.44 -11.28 -0.43
CA ARG A 138 5.65 -11.59 -1.19
C ARG A 138 6.46 -10.37 -1.57
N GLN A 139 5.85 -9.21 -1.77
CA GLN A 139 6.58 -7.96 -1.96
C GLN A 139 7.48 -7.67 -0.74
N VAL A 140 6.94 -7.85 0.47
CA VAL A 140 7.70 -7.68 1.72
C VAL A 140 8.78 -8.74 1.87
N TYR A 141 8.44 -10.02 1.61
CA TYR A 141 9.34 -11.16 1.77
C TYR A 141 10.54 -11.08 0.83
N GLN A 142 10.29 -10.82 -0.45
CA GLN A 142 11.36 -10.68 -1.43
C GLN A 142 12.30 -9.52 -1.10
N ILE A 143 11.76 -8.38 -0.66
CA ILE A 143 12.59 -7.26 -0.22
C ILE A 143 13.49 -7.67 0.96
N GLN A 144 12.97 -8.38 1.97
CA GLN A 144 13.78 -8.88 3.08
C GLN A 144 14.86 -9.88 2.61
N LYS A 145 14.49 -10.82 1.73
CA LYS A 145 15.44 -11.82 1.17
C LYS A 145 16.57 -11.15 0.38
N ILE A 146 16.21 -10.24 -0.53
CA ILE A 146 17.16 -9.57 -1.43
C ILE A 146 18.10 -8.63 -0.67
N THR A 147 17.60 -7.96 0.36
CA THR A 147 18.39 -6.96 1.10
C THR A 147 19.08 -7.51 2.33
N GLY A 148 18.62 -8.64 2.88
CA GLY A 148 19.03 -9.16 4.19
C GLY A 148 18.57 -8.29 5.35
N GLU A 149 17.69 -7.33 5.13
CA GLU A 149 17.26 -6.34 6.11
C GLU A 149 15.83 -6.58 6.56
N ARG A 150 15.58 -6.52 7.87
CA ARG A 150 14.23 -6.64 8.41
C ARG A 150 13.38 -5.43 8.02
N VAL A 151 12.16 -5.66 7.55
CA VAL A 151 11.11 -4.66 7.38
C VAL A 151 10.43 -4.43 8.72
N SER A 152 10.36 -3.16 9.14
CA SER A 152 9.76 -2.75 10.43
C SER A 152 8.40 -2.08 10.24
N ASN A 153 8.19 -1.42 9.12
CA ASN A 153 6.99 -0.66 8.82
C ASN A 153 6.51 -0.96 7.40
N ILE A 154 5.19 -0.98 7.21
CA ILE A 154 4.57 -1.17 5.90
C ILE A 154 3.64 0.01 5.61
N VAL A 155 3.76 0.57 4.41
CA VAL A 155 2.79 1.54 3.89
C VAL A 155 2.16 0.98 2.63
N ILE A 156 0.84 0.87 2.60
CA ILE A 156 0.10 0.39 1.44
C ILE A 156 -0.33 1.64 0.66
N MET A 157 0.64 2.18 -0.09
CA MET A 157 0.56 3.44 -0.82
C MET A 157 1.20 3.32 -2.23
N GLY A 158 1.47 2.09 -2.66
CA GLY A 158 1.94 1.77 -4.01
C GLY A 158 0.81 1.82 -5.02
N THR A 159 0.87 0.97 -6.05
CA THR A 159 -0.17 0.87 -7.05
C THR A 159 -1.44 0.25 -6.47
N GLY A 160 -2.58 0.90 -6.72
CA GLY A 160 -3.91 0.41 -6.34
C GLY A 160 -4.59 1.19 -5.21
N GLU A 161 -5.85 0.86 -4.99
CA GLU A 161 -6.67 1.32 -3.86
C GLU A 161 -6.94 0.11 -2.94
N PRO A 162 -6.33 0.06 -1.75
CA PRO A 162 -6.48 -1.12 -0.90
C PRO A 162 -7.92 -1.38 -0.46
N LEU A 163 -8.73 -0.34 -0.28
CA LEU A 163 -10.15 -0.54 0.06
C LEU A 163 -11.02 -0.96 -1.13
N ASP A 164 -10.53 -0.92 -2.35
CA ASP A 164 -11.16 -1.53 -3.52
C ASP A 164 -10.81 -3.04 -3.62
N ASN A 165 -9.69 -3.44 -3.04
CA ASN A 165 -9.26 -4.83 -2.86
C ASN A 165 -9.48 -5.29 -1.40
N TYR A 166 -10.63 -4.98 -0.82
CA TYR A 166 -10.88 -5.00 0.62
C TYR A 166 -10.56 -6.33 1.30
N ASP A 167 -11.11 -7.45 0.80
CA ASP A 167 -11.01 -8.74 1.49
C ASP A 167 -9.56 -9.28 1.48
N ASN A 168 -8.85 -9.15 0.37
CA ASN A 168 -7.44 -9.50 0.28
C ASN A 168 -6.56 -8.58 1.13
N PHE A 169 -6.86 -7.27 1.13
CA PHE A 169 -6.18 -6.30 1.99
C PHE A 169 -6.36 -6.62 3.47
N LEU A 170 -7.58 -6.91 3.90
CA LEU A 170 -7.87 -7.25 5.29
C LEU A 170 -7.11 -8.52 5.71
N LYS A 171 -7.16 -9.55 4.87
CA LYS A 171 -6.45 -10.80 5.10
C LYS A 171 -4.93 -10.60 5.14
N PHE A 172 -4.38 -9.79 4.26
CA PHE A 172 -2.97 -9.39 4.29
C PHE A 172 -2.58 -8.77 5.65
N ILE A 173 -3.42 -7.84 6.19
CA ILE A 173 -3.15 -7.20 7.49
C ILE A 173 -3.08 -8.25 8.61
N TYR A 174 -4.02 -9.19 8.67
CA TYR A 174 -4.01 -10.25 9.67
C TYR A 174 -2.76 -11.14 9.51
N MET A 175 -2.46 -11.60 8.31
CA MET A 175 -1.36 -12.52 8.05
C MET A 175 0.02 -11.90 8.31
N VAL A 176 0.24 -10.63 7.92
CA VAL A 176 1.54 -9.96 8.13
C VAL A 176 1.78 -9.62 9.61
N SER A 177 0.71 -9.49 10.40
CA SER A 177 0.79 -9.25 11.84
C SER A 177 0.65 -10.51 12.70
N ASP A 178 0.44 -11.66 12.09
CA ASP A 178 0.34 -12.96 12.78
C ASP A 178 1.65 -13.31 13.51
N GLU A 179 1.54 -13.81 14.75
CA GLU A 179 2.68 -14.21 15.57
C GLU A 179 3.48 -15.40 15.02
N HIS A 180 2.86 -16.22 14.16
CA HIS A 180 3.48 -17.35 13.48
C HIS A 180 4.16 -16.99 12.15
N GLY A 181 4.07 -15.70 11.74
CA GLY A 181 4.68 -15.16 10.53
C GLY A 181 5.69 -14.05 10.81
N LEU A 182 5.66 -12.96 10.01
CA LEU A 182 6.57 -11.82 10.21
C LEU A 182 6.33 -11.06 11.51
N ASN A 183 5.15 -11.16 12.10
CA ASN A 183 4.76 -10.50 13.35
C ASN A 183 5.04 -8.98 13.32
N ILE A 184 4.65 -8.32 12.24
CA ILE A 184 4.74 -6.88 12.13
C ILE A 184 3.56 -6.26 12.87
N SER A 185 3.82 -5.46 13.90
CA SER A 185 2.77 -4.80 14.66
C SER A 185 1.84 -3.99 13.74
N GLN A 186 0.53 -4.15 13.91
CA GLN A 186 -0.47 -3.37 13.16
C GLN A 186 -0.25 -1.86 13.29
N ARG A 187 0.33 -1.39 14.39
CA ARG A 187 0.66 0.04 14.60
C ARG A 187 1.74 0.54 13.64
N ASN A 188 2.51 -0.35 13.06
CA ASN A 188 3.55 -0.07 12.07
C ASN A 188 3.02 -0.21 10.63
N ILE A 189 1.72 -0.39 10.45
CA ILE A 189 1.08 -0.51 9.15
C ILE A 189 0.22 0.72 8.90
N THR A 190 0.42 1.36 7.74
CA THR A 190 -0.40 2.47 7.27
C THR A 190 -1.04 2.09 5.95
N ALA A 191 -2.36 2.20 5.88
CA ALA A 191 -3.11 2.02 4.64
C ALA A 191 -3.65 3.36 4.16
N SER A 192 -3.37 3.71 2.90
CA SER A 192 -3.96 4.89 2.26
C SER A 192 -5.25 4.51 1.53
N THR A 193 -6.19 5.42 1.50
CA THR A 193 -7.42 5.28 0.70
C THR A 193 -7.83 6.60 0.07
N CYS A 194 -8.37 6.52 -1.13
CA CYS A 194 -9.00 7.65 -1.80
C CYS A 194 -10.37 8.03 -1.19
N GLY A 195 -10.90 7.25 -0.24
CA GLY A 195 -12.14 7.56 0.47
C GLY A 195 -13.37 6.78 -0.01
N ILE A 196 -13.25 5.46 -0.14
CA ILE A 196 -14.40 4.57 -0.40
C ILE A 196 -15.21 4.44 0.89
N VAL A 197 -16.20 5.31 1.06
CA VAL A 197 -16.98 5.51 2.31
C VAL A 197 -17.52 4.21 2.91
N PRO A 198 -18.21 3.32 2.16
CA PRO A 198 -18.70 2.06 2.73
C PRO A 198 -17.58 1.20 3.32
N ASN A 199 -16.42 1.13 2.66
CA ASN A 199 -15.31 0.30 3.06
C ASN A 199 -14.49 0.93 4.21
N ILE A 200 -14.44 2.26 4.34
CA ILE A 200 -13.91 2.92 5.55
C ILE A 200 -14.77 2.54 6.77
N ARG A 201 -16.10 2.59 6.64
CA ARG A 201 -17.02 2.20 7.73
C ARG A 201 -16.89 0.72 8.06
N ARG A 202 -16.79 -0.16 7.07
CA ARG A 202 -16.54 -1.59 7.26
C ARG A 202 -15.22 -1.82 8.01
N LEU A 203 -14.13 -1.15 7.60
CA LEU A 203 -12.82 -1.24 8.24
C LEU A 203 -12.84 -0.78 9.71
N ALA A 204 -13.68 0.19 10.04
CA ALA A 204 -13.82 0.66 11.41
C ALA A 204 -14.36 -0.42 12.36
N GLU A 205 -15.22 -1.34 11.87
CA GLU A 205 -15.77 -2.44 12.66
C GLU A 205 -14.75 -3.55 12.94
N GLU A 206 -13.71 -3.69 12.09
CA GLU A 206 -12.61 -4.65 12.30
C GLU A 206 -11.74 -4.30 13.53
N LYS A 207 -11.82 -3.07 14.04
CA LYS A 207 -11.07 -2.56 15.20
C LYS A 207 -9.55 -2.77 15.11
N LEU A 208 -9.00 -2.77 13.90
CA LEU A 208 -7.58 -2.89 13.65
C LEU A 208 -6.80 -1.70 14.26
N GLN A 209 -5.52 -1.93 14.58
CA GLN A 209 -4.63 -0.91 15.12
C GLN A 209 -3.78 -0.23 14.04
N ILE A 210 -4.13 -0.38 12.78
CA ILE A 210 -3.42 0.27 11.66
C ILE A 210 -3.69 1.78 11.64
N THR A 211 -2.83 2.54 10.97
CA THR A 211 -3.06 3.95 10.65
C THR A 211 -3.81 4.04 9.33
N LEU A 212 -4.99 4.67 9.34
CA LEU A 212 -5.71 5.01 8.11
C LEU A 212 -5.24 6.37 7.62
N ALA A 213 -4.76 6.44 6.37
CA ALA A 213 -4.37 7.66 5.69
C ALA A 213 -5.40 7.99 4.61
N LEU A 214 -6.15 9.09 4.77
CA LEU A 214 -7.09 9.54 3.75
C LEU A 214 -6.41 10.44 2.74
N SER A 215 -6.45 10.08 1.48
CA SER A 215 -6.11 10.93 0.35
C SER A 215 -7.16 12.04 0.21
N LEU A 216 -6.91 13.19 0.86
CA LEU A 216 -7.81 14.34 0.88
C LEU A 216 -7.68 15.18 -0.39
N HIS A 217 -6.48 15.66 -0.66
CA HIS A 217 -5.97 16.38 -1.84
C HIS A 217 -6.78 17.61 -2.32
N GLY A 218 -7.90 17.91 -1.71
CA GLY A 218 -8.71 19.11 -1.97
C GLY A 218 -9.16 19.78 -0.68
N SER A 219 -9.12 21.10 -0.63
CA SER A 219 -9.59 21.91 0.50
C SER A 219 -11.12 22.04 0.55
N ASN A 220 -11.79 21.73 -0.56
CA ASN A 220 -13.23 21.69 -0.72
C ASN A 220 -13.65 20.63 -1.74
N GLN A 221 -14.97 20.45 -1.91
CA GLN A 221 -15.53 19.42 -2.79
C GLN A 221 -15.12 19.62 -4.25
N GLU A 222 -15.15 20.85 -4.77
CA GLU A 222 -14.84 21.12 -6.18
C GLU A 222 -13.37 20.87 -6.50
N LYS A 223 -12.46 21.31 -5.64
CA LYS A 223 -11.03 21.04 -5.81
C LYS A 223 -10.73 19.53 -5.69
N ARG A 224 -11.41 18.86 -4.77
CA ARG A 224 -11.27 17.42 -4.64
C ARG A 224 -11.76 16.68 -5.89
N LYS A 225 -12.92 17.06 -6.45
CA LYS A 225 -13.43 16.52 -7.73
C LYS A 225 -12.47 16.76 -8.90
N SER A 226 -11.85 17.93 -8.93
CA SER A 226 -10.90 18.26 -10.01
C SER A 226 -9.66 17.39 -10.04
N LEU A 227 -9.24 16.85 -8.89
CA LEU A 227 -8.05 16.01 -8.74
C LEU A 227 -8.37 14.52 -8.61
N MET A 228 -9.52 14.16 -8.05
CA MET A 228 -9.90 12.80 -7.69
C MET A 228 -11.32 12.47 -8.15
N PRO A 229 -11.49 11.71 -9.24
CA PRO A 229 -12.82 11.35 -9.76
C PRO A 229 -13.72 10.63 -8.74
N VAL A 230 -13.17 9.91 -7.77
CA VAL A 230 -13.95 9.28 -6.69
C VAL A 230 -14.82 10.27 -5.91
N ALA A 231 -14.45 11.54 -5.87
CA ALA A 231 -15.22 12.62 -5.24
C ALA A 231 -16.54 12.93 -5.96
N ASN A 232 -16.77 12.41 -7.17
CA ASN A 232 -18.08 12.46 -7.81
C ASN A 232 -19.07 11.44 -7.21
N LYS A 233 -18.54 10.38 -6.59
CA LYS A 233 -19.36 9.32 -5.95
C LYS A 233 -19.54 9.54 -4.46
N TYR A 234 -18.50 10.03 -3.78
CA TYR A 234 -18.51 10.26 -2.33
C TYR A 234 -18.16 11.71 -2.04
N GLU A 235 -19.09 12.44 -1.47
CA GLU A 235 -18.89 13.84 -1.11
C GLU A 235 -17.86 13.98 0.03
N LEU A 236 -17.16 15.11 0.04
CA LEU A 236 -16.13 15.38 1.04
C LEU A 236 -16.67 15.22 2.46
N GLN A 237 -17.88 15.70 2.74
CA GLN A 237 -18.48 15.60 4.07
C GLN A 237 -18.72 14.14 4.47
N GLU A 238 -19.22 13.28 3.58
CA GLU A 238 -19.43 11.86 3.83
C GLU A 238 -18.12 11.14 4.14
N VAL A 239 -17.05 11.48 3.41
CA VAL A 239 -15.71 10.90 3.63
C VAL A 239 -15.16 11.32 4.99
N LEU A 240 -15.32 12.59 5.38
CA LEU A 240 -14.89 13.08 6.68
C LEU A 240 -15.67 12.41 7.83
N GLU A 241 -16.97 12.25 7.69
CA GLU A 241 -17.81 11.54 8.65
C GLU A 241 -17.41 10.06 8.80
N ALA A 242 -17.03 9.41 7.69
CA ALA A 242 -16.52 8.04 7.74
C ALA A 242 -15.17 7.96 8.45
N CYS A 243 -14.28 8.95 8.27
CA CYS A 243 -13.02 9.05 9.02
C CYS A 243 -13.26 9.31 10.51
N ASP A 244 -14.20 10.17 10.87
CA ASP A 244 -14.59 10.42 12.26
C ASP A 244 -15.20 9.16 12.91
N TYR A 245 -15.97 8.38 12.12
CA TYR A 245 -16.48 7.08 12.55
C TYR A 245 -15.36 6.08 12.81
N TYR A 246 -14.39 5.97 11.89
CA TYR A 246 -13.21 5.13 12.07
C TYR A 246 -12.44 5.49 13.35
N PHE A 247 -12.20 6.78 13.57
CA PHE A 247 -11.54 7.26 14.78
C PHE A 247 -12.31 6.86 16.05
N ARG A 248 -13.64 7.09 16.08
CA ARG A 248 -14.47 6.71 17.24
C ARG A 248 -14.43 5.22 17.57
N LYS A 249 -14.38 4.36 16.54
CA LYS A 249 -14.37 2.90 16.71
C LYS A 249 -13.00 2.34 17.11
N THR A 250 -11.92 2.90 16.58
CA THR A 250 -10.57 2.35 16.72
C THR A 250 -9.70 3.10 17.71
N GLY A 251 -10.01 4.35 18.01
CA GLY A 251 -9.14 5.27 18.74
C GLY A 251 -7.90 5.70 17.96
N ARG A 252 -7.78 5.28 16.70
CA ARG A 252 -6.59 5.54 15.85
C ARG A 252 -6.72 6.88 15.14
N ARG A 253 -5.73 7.76 15.35
CA ARG A 253 -5.63 9.06 14.67
C ARG A 253 -5.63 8.88 13.15
N ILE A 254 -6.41 9.69 12.44
CA ILE A 254 -6.41 9.74 10.98
C ILE A 254 -5.23 10.58 10.49
N THR A 255 -4.55 10.12 9.46
CA THR A 255 -3.63 10.95 8.67
C THR A 255 -4.35 11.41 7.41
N PHE A 256 -4.33 12.72 7.13
CA PHE A 256 -4.79 13.28 5.87
C PHE A 256 -3.60 13.53 4.96
N GLU A 257 -3.61 12.94 3.78
CA GLU A 257 -2.61 13.16 2.74
C GLU A 257 -3.10 14.28 1.81
N TYR A 258 -2.26 15.28 1.59
CA TYR A 258 -2.60 16.43 0.77
C TYR A 258 -1.50 16.74 -0.22
N SER A 259 -1.69 16.33 -1.49
CA SER A 259 -0.77 16.68 -2.58
C SER A 259 -0.87 18.16 -2.88
N LEU A 260 0.21 18.89 -2.62
CA LEU A 260 0.33 20.30 -2.99
C LEU A 260 0.64 20.42 -4.47
N VAL A 261 -0.27 21.03 -5.22
CA VAL A 261 -0.17 21.27 -6.66
C VAL A 261 -0.18 22.77 -6.88
N HIS A 262 0.87 23.29 -7.50
CA HIS A 262 1.03 24.72 -7.74
C HIS A 262 -0.14 25.31 -8.55
N GLY A 263 -0.70 26.40 -8.04
CA GLY A 263 -1.81 27.11 -8.67
C GLY A 263 -3.17 26.37 -8.64
N VAL A 264 -3.25 25.21 -8.00
CA VAL A 264 -4.50 24.41 -7.92
C VAL A 264 -5.07 24.39 -6.51
N ASN A 265 -4.26 23.99 -5.53
CA ASN A 265 -4.71 23.77 -4.16
C ASN A 265 -3.70 24.26 -3.10
N ASP A 266 -2.81 25.19 -3.46
CA ASP A 266 -1.75 25.73 -2.62
C ASP A 266 -1.94 27.21 -2.22
N THR A 267 -3.18 27.75 -2.39
CA THR A 267 -3.51 29.15 -2.10
C THR A 267 -3.74 29.41 -0.61
N PRO A 268 -3.69 30.69 -0.17
CA PRO A 268 -4.07 31.07 1.20
C PRO A 268 -5.51 30.68 1.58
N GLU A 269 -6.41 30.69 0.62
CA GLU A 269 -7.81 30.29 0.76
C GLU A 269 -7.93 28.79 1.03
N ASP A 270 -7.14 27.98 0.31
CA ASP A 270 -7.05 26.53 0.57
C ASP A 270 -6.60 26.23 1.99
N ALA A 271 -5.59 26.93 2.48
CA ALA A 271 -5.16 26.76 3.86
C ALA A 271 -6.27 27.12 4.85
N LYS A 272 -7.07 28.17 4.59
CA LYS A 272 -8.21 28.56 5.43
C LYS A 272 -9.33 27.51 5.41
N GLU A 273 -9.66 26.98 4.25
CA GLU A 273 -10.65 25.90 4.11
C GLU A 273 -10.21 24.63 4.82
N LEU A 274 -8.93 24.22 4.67
CA LEU A 274 -8.36 23.08 5.39
C LEU A 274 -8.40 23.24 6.90
N MET A 275 -8.15 24.46 7.42
CA MET A 275 -8.32 24.73 8.86
C MET A 275 -9.76 24.47 9.31
N GLY A 276 -10.75 24.90 8.52
CA GLY A 276 -12.16 24.62 8.79
C GLY A 276 -12.51 23.14 8.84
N ILE A 277 -11.89 22.36 7.95
CA ILE A 277 -12.09 20.89 7.89
C ILE A 277 -11.41 20.17 9.08
N LEU A 278 -10.19 20.58 9.47
CA LEU A 278 -9.30 19.79 10.33
C LEU A 278 -9.27 20.24 11.79
N LYS A 279 -9.69 21.46 12.12
CA LYS A 279 -9.49 22.12 13.42
C LYS A 279 -9.92 21.28 14.64
N ASP A 280 -11.03 20.60 14.56
CA ASP A 280 -11.61 19.87 15.71
C ASP A 280 -11.40 18.35 15.61
N ARG A 281 -10.49 17.90 14.71
CA ARG A 281 -10.19 16.49 14.49
C ARG A 281 -8.85 16.10 15.08
N ASN A 282 -8.81 14.96 15.76
CA ASN A 282 -7.54 14.34 16.16
C ASN A 282 -6.87 13.72 14.94
N CYS A 283 -6.18 14.56 14.17
CA CYS A 283 -5.59 14.16 12.90
C CYS A 283 -4.14 14.66 12.75
N HIS A 284 -3.50 14.17 11.70
CA HIS A 284 -2.24 14.67 11.20
C HIS A 284 -2.41 14.99 9.70
N LEU A 285 -1.92 16.12 9.26
CA LEU A 285 -1.90 16.49 7.85
C LEU A 285 -0.50 16.30 7.29
N ASN A 286 -0.38 15.49 6.25
CA ASN A 286 0.87 15.24 5.55
C ASN A 286 0.83 15.95 4.19
N LEU A 287 1.56 17.04 4.05
CA LEU A 287 1.69 17.78 2.79
C LEU A 287 2.69 17.08 1.89
N ILE A 288 2.28 16.77 0.67
CA ILE A 288 3.09 16.09 -0.33
C ILE A 288 3.23 17.03 -1.53
N PRO A 289 4.34 17.78 -1.68
CA PRO A 289 4.59 18.46 -2.96
C PRO A 289 4.43 17.45 -4.09
N VAL A 290 3.57 17.74 -5.06
CA VAL A 290 3.25 16.77 -6.12
C VAL A 290 4.52 16.36 -6.86
N ASN A 291 4.64 15.05 -7.13
CA ASN A 291 5.72 14.55 -7.96
C ASN A 291 5.25 14.58 -9.42
N PRO A 292 5.88 15.36 -10.30
CA PRO A 292 5.49 15.45 -11.70
C PRO A 292 5.55 14.08 -12.38
N ILE A 293 4.57 13.81 -13.24
CA ILE A 293 4.58 12.69 -14.16
C ILE A 293 4.50 13.21 -15.59
N LYS A 294 5.07 12.48 -16.55
CA LYS A 294 5.20 12.93 -17.94
C LYS A 294 3.85 13.22 -18.62
N GLU A 295 2.82 12.49 -18.23
CA GLU A 295 1.48 12.51 -18.85
C GLU A 295 0.55 13.57 -18.25
N ARG A 296 0.99 14.37 -17.28
CA ARG A 296 0.19 15.38 -16.58
C ARG A 296 0.99 16.66 -16.33
N ASN A 297 0.36 17.77 -16.55
CA ASN A 297 0.95 19.11 -16.40
C ASN A 297 0.77 19.66 -14.97
N TYR A 298 1.05 18.86 -13.94
CA TYR A 298 1.01 19.33 -12.58
C TYR A 298 2.43 19.68 -12.10
N GLU A 299 2.55 20.84 -11.49
CA GLU A 299 3.82 21.35 -10.96
C GLU A 299 3.77 21.40 -9.44
N LYS A 300 4.91 21.10 -8.82
CA LYS A 300 5.04 21.27 -7.37
C LYS A 300 5.30 22.74 -7.04
N PRO A 301 4.77 23.24 -5.91
CA PRO A 301 5.11 24.57 -5.43
C PRO A 301 6.60 24.64 -5.08
N ASP A 302 7.18 25.84 -5.12
CA ASP A 302 8.53 26.05 -4.59
C ASP A 302 8.58 25.80 -3.06
N LYS A 303 9.79 25.57 -2.53
CA LYS A 303 9.98 25.27 -1.11
C LYS A 303 9.42 26.34 -0.18
N LYS A 304 9.58 27.60 -0.54
CA LYS A 304 9.11 28.73 0.29
C LYS A 304 7.60 28.78 0.35
N SER A 305 6.93 28.55 -0.78
CA SER A 305 5.46 28.46 -0.86
C SER A 305 4.91 27.30 -0.04
N ALA A 306 5.51 26.10 -0.17
CA ALA A 306 5.13 24.94 0.63
C ALA A 306 5.33 25.16 2.14
N GLU A 307 6.46 25.76 2.56
CA GLU A 307 6.72 26.09 3.96
C GLU A 307 5.76 27.17 4.47
N ASN A 308 5.44 28.19 3.68
CA ASN A 308 4.47 29.21 4.05
C ASN A 308 3.07 28.62 4.25
N PHE A 309 2.65 27.71 3.37
CA PHE A 309 1.39 26.99 3.50
C PHE A 309 1.34 26.17 4.79
N LYS A 310 2.39 25.38 5.05
CA LYS A 310 2.56 24.62 6.30
C LYS A 310 2.49 25.52 7.52
N ASN A 311 3.30 26.59 7.56
CA ASN A 311 3.38 27.50 8.71
C ASN A 311 2.04 28.17 9.01
N LYS A 312 1.24 28.46 7.99
CA LYS A 312 -0.11 29.01 8.16
C LYS A 312 -1.04 28.02 8.86
N LEU A 313 -0.96 26.74 8.52
CA LEU A 313 -1.75 25.69 9.15
C LEU A 313 -1.28 25.42 10.60
N GLU A 314 0.03 25.34 10.83
CA GLU A 314 0.61 25.13 12.18
C GLU A 314 0.25 26.26 13.17
N LYS A 315 0.32 27.53 12.71
CA LYS A 315 -0.09 28.69 13.55
C LYS A 315 -1.54 28.65 13.99
N ASN A 316 -2.36 27.86 13.30
CA ASN A 316 -3.78 27.65 13.62
C ASN A 316 -4.04 26.29 14.28
N GLY A 317 -3.00 25.64 14.81
CA GLY A 317 -3.12 24.44 15.64
C GLY A 317 -3.26 23.12 14.87
N ILE A 318 -3.08 23.12 13.53
CA ILE A 318 -3.09 21.89 12.76
C ILE A 318 -1.72 21.22 12.86
N ASN A 319 -1.70 19.94 13.21
CA ASN A 319 -0.47 19.13 13.20
C ASN A 319 -0.11 18.76 11.76
N VAL A 320 0.94 19.38 11.22
CA VAL A 320 1.32 19.32 9.80
C VAL A 320 2.77 18.93 9.62
N THR A 321 3.05 18.10 8.62
CA THR A 321 4.41 17.86 8.12
C THR A 321 4.46 18.00 6.60
N ILE A 322 5.62 18.40 6.07
CA ILE A 322 5.91 18.23 4.64
C ILE A 322 6.66 16.90 4.49
N ARG A 323 6.11 16.01 3.68
CA ARG A 323 6.68 14.70 3.43
C ARG A 323 8.02 14.84 2.70
N ARG A 324 9.04 14.19 3.22
CA ARG A 324 10.33 14.09 2.55
C ARG A 324 10.17 13.25 1.27
N GLU A 325 10.62 13.79 0.16
CA GLU A 325 10.68 13.09 -1.12
C GLU A 325 11.82 12.06 -1.07
N MET A 326 11.49 10.77 -1.19
CA MET A 326 12.45 9.66 -1.16
C MET A 326 12.55 9.05 -2.56
N GLY A 327 13.77 8.65 -2.96
CA GLY A 327 14.00 7.99 -4.25
C GLY A 327 13.67 8.87 -5.47
N ARG A 328 13.93 10.18 -5.39
CA ARG A 328 13.60 11.14 -6.46
C ARG A 328 14.28 10.80 -7.78
N ASP A 329 15.54 10.37 -7.74
CA ASP A 329 16.37 10.06 -8.90
C ASP A 329 16.01 8.72 -9.57
N ILE A 330 15.11 7.94 -8.98
CA ILE A 330 14.66 6.63 -9.47
C ILE A 330 13.14 6.54 -9.64
N ASN A 331 12.43 7.69 -9.68
CA ASN A 331 10.96 7.74 -9.72
C ASN A 331 10.30 6.82 -8.65
N GLY A 332 10.87 6.81 -7.44
CA GLY A 332 10.40 6.00 -6.32
C GLY A 332 9.41 6.71 -5.41
N ALA A 333 9.04 7.95 -5.72
CA ALA A 333 8.16 8.75 -4.87
C ALA A 333 6.68 8.44 -5.11
N CYS A 334 5.82 8.83 -4.15
CA CYS A 334 4.38 8.65 -4.25
C CYS A 334 3.80 9.23 -5.54
N GLY A 335 2.90 8.48 -6.17
CA GLY A 335 2.23 8.84 -7.42
C GLY A 335 3.07 8.57 -8.68
N GLN A 336 4.32 8.14 -8.56
CA GLN A 336 5.22 7.87 -9.69
C GLN A 336 5.33 6.38 -10.04
N LEU A 337 4.82 5.49 -9.18
CA LEU A 337 4.86 4.06 -9.45
C LEU A 337 3.93 3.73 -10.62
N ARG A 338 4.50 3.08 -11.62
CA ARG A 338 3.81 2.71 -12.85
C ARG A 338 4.46 1.49 -13.48
N ASN A 339 3.73 0.86 -14.37
CA ASN A 339 4.19 -0.32 -15.06
C ASN A 339 4.86 0.04 -16.40
N ASP A 340 5.95 0.80 -16.34
CA ASP A 340 6.69 1.22 -17.55
C ASP A 340 7.16 0.00 -18.37
N ALA A 341 7.59 -1.08 -17.72
CA ALA A 341 8.05 -2.28 -18.39
C ALA A 341 6.95 -2.92 -19.25
N MET A 342 5.72 -3.03 -18.75
CA MET A 342 4.60 -3.57 -19.54
C MET A 342 4.18 -2.62 -20.69
N ARG A 343 4.42 -1.33 -20.55
CA ARG A 343 4.17 -0.37 -21.64
C ARG A 343 5.20 -0.49 -22.74
N GLU A 344 6.48 -0.60 -22.37
CA GLU A 344 7.58 -0.82 -23.31
C GLU A 344 7.36 -2.13 -24.10
N GLU A 345 6.96 -3.21 -23.42
CA GLU A 345 6.63 -4.48 -24.08
C GLU A 345 5.40 -4.39 -25.01
N ARG A 346 4.34 -3.67 -24.62
CA ARG A 346 3.15 -3.46 -25.49
C ARG A 346 3.47 -2.56 -26.69
N GLU A 347 4.29 -1.53 -26.49
CA GLU A 347 4.75 -0.68 -27.59
C GLU A 347 5.67 -1.44 -28.57
N GLU A 348 6.50 -2.37 -28.09
CA GLU A 348 7.35 -3.24 -28.91
C GLU A 348 6.55 -4.36 -29.59
N SER A 349 5.48 -4.87 -28.96
CA SER A 349 4.60 -5.90 -29.55
C SER A 349 3.55 -5.36 -30.51
N GLY A 350 3.33 -4.04 -30.55
CA GLY A 350 2.39 -3.39 -31.47
C GLY A 350 0.91 -3.60 -31.09
N GLU A 351 0.61 -3.91 -29.84
CA GLU A 351 -0.75 -4.04 -29.30
C GLU A 351 -1.30 -2.71 -28.74
#